data_e8429e815d9a8607691a61b64861d2ab
#
_entry.id   e8429e815d9a8607691a61b64861d2ab
#
_cell.length_a   1.000
_cell.length_b   1.000
_cell.length_c   1.000
_cell.angle_alpha   90.00
_cell.angle_beta   90.00
_cell.angle_gamma   90.00
#
_symmetry.space_group_name_H-M   'P 1'
#
loop_
_entity.id
_entity.type
_entity.pdbx_description
1 polymer ?
#
loop_
_entity_poly.entity_id
_entity_poly.type
_entity_poly.pdbx_seq_one_letter_code
_entity_poly.pdbx_strand_id
1 'polypeptide(L)'
;MAVQIKPPETEDLTRHLRILFLRTERQIIDEITRKRTAGYVDYAEVAALERVQAILQNMTDETWTYVPQMVEKIFYRSEKDAAGYRNARTLTSPQMSVVTQLSENLIGEIAEAAETAYKTVQGFYTLARLEADPFREAALHQTLRQEAAGTGWTQTSTHMAQELKNQGITAFVDKAGRKWTLYDYCNMATRTTARQAEVAAVLTADDWDLWQIVKIGSTCPVCAPLEGRVYSKSGTNPDYPPLSLAFGKVDPAGPEELTNTYLNIHPNCLHSLIRYTTIGKSEKQIQRDKDFSDPVKNPLDRDPRTKKQIAAYREKERNRRKLLEDIRQHKEYRSILGADVPKDFDMFRTIKYNDPERFDFIKLDYRRRNRLIRNPELKLPNAENAKAATEKFTKYLFDGTHPDGLAKGAAFSSRLGYSIDNWEGLRREILKRAPLYPATLKDNNGYGDRYSQKIVIYGKKGTPANVVVGWLHKPDGSVSMSSAYIKEVE
;
A
#
# COMPACT_ATOMS: atom_id res chain seq x y z
N MET A 1 25.73 27.52 2.51
CA MET A 1 25.43 26.51 1.47
C MET A 1 24.63 25.41 2.16
N ALA A 2 23.45 25.07 1.65
CA ALA A 2 22.69 23.94 2.17
C ALA A 2 23.42 22.66 1.76
N VAL A 3 23.90 21.90 2.73
CA VAL A 3 24.46 20.57 2.48
C VAL A 3 23.33 19.71 1.96
N GLN A 4 23.36 19.35 0.68
CA GLN A 4 22.49 18.33 0.12
C GLN A 4 22.87 16.99 0.78
N ILE A 5 22.08 16.57 1.76
CA ILE A 5 22.25 15.24 2.34
C ILE A 5 21.83 14.25 1.28
N LYS A 6 22.78 13.48 0.74
CA LYS A 6 22.48 12.31 -0.06
C LYS A 6 21.54 11.39 0.73
N PRO A 7 20.55 10.73 0.09
CA PRO A 7 19.84 9.65 0.76
C PRO A 7 20.89 8.65 1.30
N PRO A 8 20.66 8.08 2.49
CA PRO A 8 21.65 7.22 3.13
C PRO A 8 22.07 6.13 2.16
N GLU A 9 23.37 5.93 2.01
CA GLU A 9 23.98 4.86 1.16
C GLU A 9 23.59 3.44 1.61
N THR A 10 22.79 3.35 2.66
CA THR A 10 22.19 2.13 3.23
C THR A 10 20.91 1.67 2.53
N GLU A 11 20.36 2.43 1.59
CA GLU A 11 19.13 2.05 0.90
C GLU A 11 19.30 0.78 0.06
N ASP A 12 20.50 0.52 -0.48
CA ASP A 12 20.86 -0.71 -1.18
C ASP A 12 20.84 -1.92 -0.23
N LEU A 13 21.31 -1.79 1.00
CA LEU A 13 21.31 -2.86 2.02
C LEU A 13 19.91 -3.19 2.53
N THR A 14 19.04 -2.20 2.68
CA THR A 14 17.65 -2.42 3.12
C THR A 14 16.73 -2.91 1.99
N ARG A 15 17.17 -2.78 0.73
CA ARG A 15 16.38 -3.15 -0.46
C ARG A 15 16.02 -4.63 -0.50
N HIS A 16 16.93 -5.50 -0.07
CA HIS A 16 16.68 -6.94 -0.05
C HIS A 16 15.48 -7.28 0.84
N LEU A 17 15.46 -6.79 2.08
CA LEU A 17 14.35 -7.00 3.01
C LEU A 17 13.04 -6.37 2.50
N ARG A 18 13.11 -5.19 1.90
CA ARG A 18 11.93 -4.56 1.29
C ARG A 18 11.31 -5.44 0.20
N ILE A 19 12.12 -6.07 -0.65
CA ILE A 19 11.64 -6.99 -1.68
C ILE A 19 11.09 -8.27 -1.05
N LEU A 20 11.75 -8.80 -0.02
CA LEU A 20 11.31 -9.98 0.73
C LEU A 20 9.90 -9.75 1.32
N PHE A 21 9.69 -8.69 2.07
CA PHE A 21 8.38 -8.39 2.68
C PHE A 21 7.27 -8.19 1.65
N LEU A 22 7.57 -7.49 0.55
CA LEU A 22 6.61 -7.29 -0.53
C LEU A 22 6.23 -8.61 -1.22
N ARG A 23 7.21 -9.50 -1.44
CA ARG A 23 7.01 -10.85 -2.00
C ARG A 23 6.16 -11.69 -1.07
N THR A 24 6.51 -11.72 0.21
CA THR A 24 5.80 -12.48 1.26
C THR A 24 4.33 -12.06 1.35
N GLU A 25 4.06 -10.77 1.47
CA GLU A 25 2.67 -10.28 1.55
C GLU A 25 1.87 -10.67 0.30
N ARG A 26 2.45 -10.56 -0.90
CA ARG A 26 1.81 -10.99 -2.15
C ARG A 26 1.52 -12.49 -2.18
N GLN A 27 2.47 -13.32 -1.78
CA GLN A 27 2.31 -14.78 -1.74
C GLN A 27 1.16 -15.19 -0.80
N ILE A 28 1.05 -14.54 0.37
CA ILE A 28 -0.04 -14.78 1.31
C ILE A 28 -1.39 -14.35 0.72
N ILE A 29 -1.46 -13.16 0.10
CA ILE A 29 -2.68 -12.66 -0.55
C ILE A 29 -3.09 -13.59 -1.70
N ASP A 30 -2.15 -14.06 -2.52
CA ASP A 30 -2.42 -14.99 -3.60
C ASP A 30 -2.95 -16.35 -3.07
N GLU A 31 -2.41 -16.84 -1.95
CA GLU A 31 -2.89 -18.06 -1.30
C GLU A 31 -4.32 -17.90 -0.77
N ILE A 32 -4.62 -16.82 -0.05
CA ILE A 32 -5.95 -16.52 0.50
C ILE A 32 -6.99 -16.39 -0.61
N THR A 33 -6.60 -15.82 -1.75
CA THR A 33 -7.51 -15.53 -2.87
C THR A 33 -7.58 -16.63 -3.92
N ARG A 34 -6.85 -17.74 -3.72
CA ARG A 34 -6.89 -18.90 -4.62
C ARG A 34 -8.31 -19.45 -4.72
N LYS A 35 -8.81 -19.66 -5.93
CA LYS A 35 -10.13 -20.28 -6.16
C LYS A 35 -10.16 -21.66 -5.54
N ARG A 36 -11.08 -21.90 -4.62
CA ARG A 36 -11.31 -23.20 -4.01
C ARG A 36 -12.32 -24.00 -4.81
N THR A 37 -12.03 -25.27 -4.99
CA THR A 37 -13.00 -26.19 -5.59
C THR A 37 -14.07 -26.48 -4.54
N ALA A 38 -15.33 -26.24 -4.86
CA ALA A 38 -16.45 -26.51 -3.96
C ALA A 38 -16.42 -27.98 -3.51
N GLY A 39 -16.47 -28.23 -2.20
CA GLY A 39 -16.58 -29.55 -1.61
C GLY A 39 -15.46 -30.02 -0.67
N TYR A 40 -14.35 -29.28 -0.55
CA TYR A 40 -13.21 -29.64 0.34
C TYR A 40 -12.81 -28.47 1.26
N VAL A 41 -13.77 -27.86 1.92
CA VAL A 41 -13.53 -26.61 2.68
C VAL A 41 -12.56 -26.82 3.85
N ASP A 42 -12.71 -27.88 4.65
CA ASP A 42 -11.90 -28.06 5.87
C ASP A 42 -10.44 -28.47 5.58
N TYR A 43 -10.22 -29.42 4.66
CA TYR A 43 -8.85 -29.82 4.29
C TYR A 43 -8.11 -28.72 3.51
N ALA A 44 -8.82 -27.99 2.64
CA ALA A 44 -8.23 -26.90 1.88
C ALA A 44 -7.83 -25.70 2.78
N GLU A 45 -8.57 -25.47 3.87
CA GLU A 45 -8.27 -24.43 4.85
C GLU A 45 -7.02 -24.74 5.66
N VAL A 46 -6.94 -25.93 6.24
CA VAL A 46 -5.75 -26.37 7.01
C VAL A 46 -4.50 -26.30 6.13
N ALA A 47 -4.56 -26.87 4.92
CA ALA A 47 -3.45 -26.84 3.99
C ALA A 47 -3.08 -25.40 3.54
N ALA A 48 -4.05 -24.48 3.46
CA ALA A 48 -3.79 -23.09 3.12
C ALA A 48 -3.12 -22.36 4.31
N LEU A 49 -3.56 -22.60 5.54
CA LEU A 49 -2.94 -22.05 6.74
C LEU A 49 -1.52 -22.57 6.92
N GLU A 50 -1.27 -23.88 6.68
CA GLU A 50 0.07 -24.45 6.68
C GLU A 50 0.99 -23.79 5.65
N ARG A 51 0.48 -23.53 4.42
CA ARG A 51 1.25 -22.82 3.40
C ARG A 51 1.52 -21.37 3.79
N VAL A 52 0.55 -20.66 4.38
CA VAL A 52 0.76 -19.29 4.89
C VAL A 52 1.80 -19.30 6.00
N GLN A 53 1.73 -20.25 6.91
CA GLN A 53 2.74 -20.41 7.95
C GLN A 53 4.12 -20.67 7.37
N ALA A 54 4.24 -21.55 6.38
CA ALA A 54 5.52 -21.80 5.69
C ALA A 54 6.06 -20.55 4.95
N ILE A 55 5.19 -19.76 4.33
CA ILE A 55 5.58 -18.48 3.69
C ILE A 55 6.13 -17.50 4.72
N LEU A 56 5.48 -17.36 5.88
CA LEU A 56 5.93 -16.49 6.97
C LEU A 56 7.22 -17.01 7.63
N GLN A 57 7.32 -18.32 7.81
CA GLN A 57 8.53 -18.95 8.35
C GLN A 57 9.73 -18.71 7.44
N ASN A 58 9.59 -18.90 6.12
CA ASN A 58 10.65 -18.61 5.17
C ASN A 58 11.08 -17.13 5.22
N MET A 59 10.14 -16.20 5.40
CA MET A 59 10.44 -14.78 5.59
C MET A 59 11.25 -14.54 6.87
N THR A 60 10.86 -15.13 7.98
CA THR A 60 11.57 -14.96 9.24
C THR A 60 12.95 -15.60 9.20
N ASP A 61 13.12 -16.78 8.60
CA ASP A 61 14.40 -17.47 8.44
C ASP A 61 15.38 -16.67 7.58
N GLU A 62 14.90 -16.11 6.45
CA GLU A 62 15.69 -15.22 5.59
C GLU A 62 16.08 -13.93 6.34
N THR A 63 15.18 -13.40 7.16
CA THR A 63 15.42 -12.24 8.02
C THR A 63 16.49 -12.53 9.08
N TRP A 64 16.41 -13.67 9.78
CA TRP A 64 17.42 -14.12 10.75
C TRP A 64 18.82 -14.17 10.17
N THR A 65 18.94 -14.62 8.92
CA THR A 65 20.22 -14.73 8.24
C THR A 65 20.73 -13.38 7.74
N TYR A 66 19.87 -12.54 7.22
CA TYR A 66 20.26 -11.31 6.54
C TYR A 66 20.44 -10.09 7.45
N VAL A 67 19.59 -9.94 8.47
CA VAL A 67 19.58 -8.74 9.33
C VAL A 67 20.90 -8.49 10.05
N PRO A 68 21.54 -9.48 10.70
CA PRO A 68 22.83 -9.25 11.36
C PRO A 68 23.90 -8.74 10.38
N GLN A 69 23.96 -9.36 9.20
CA GLN A 69 24.92 -8.95 8.15
C GLN A 69 24.63 -7.54 7.61
N MET A 70 23.35 -7.19 7.49
CA MET A 70 22.92 -5.85 7.05
C MET A 70 23.32 -4.81 8.09
N VAL A 71 22.99 -5.02 9.37
CA VAL A 71 23.29 -4.09 10.47
C VAL A 71 24.81 -3.91 10.61
N GLU A 72 25.57 -5.00 10.59
CA GLU A 72 27.03 -4.97 10.63
C GLU A 72 27.62 -4.18 9.46
N LYS A 73 27.16 -4.41 8.22
CA LYS A 73 27.63 -3.66 7.05
C LYS A 73 27.31 -2.17 7.12
N ILE A 74 26.13 -1.81 7.63
CA ILE A 74 25.75 -0.41 7.86
C ILE A 74 26.70 0.19 8.89
N PHE A 75 26.97 -0.52 9.97
CA PHE A 75 27.85 -0.08 11.04
C PHE A 75 29.27 0.19 10.51
N TYR A 76 29.88 -0.73 9.77
CA TYR A 76 31.19 -0.54 9.14
C TYR A 76 31.24 0.66 8.17
N ARG A 77 30.22 0.84 7.34
CA ARG A 77 30.17 1.97 6.41
C ARG A 77 30.15 3.30 7.16
N SER A 78 29.30 3.41 8.16
CA SER A 78 29.08 4.64 8.91
C SER A 78 30.27 4.99 9.82
N GLU A 79 30.93 3.98 10.41
CA GLU A 79 32.14 4.16 11.18
C GLU A 79 33.29 4.69 10.31
N LYS A 80 33.47 4.12 9.10
CA LYS A 80 34.50 4.57 8.15
C LYS A 80 34.30 6.05 7.76
N ASP A 81 33.05 6.46 7.54
CA ASP A 81 32.73 7.85 7.20
C ASP A 81 32.93 8.80 8.38
N ALA A 82 32.70 8.34 9.62
CA ALA A 82 32.87 9.13 10.84
C ALA A 82 34.34 9.27 11.27
N ALA A 83 35.12 8.20 11.14
CA ALA A 83 36.50 8.12 11.69
C ALA A 83 37.59 8.65 10.74
N GLY A 84 37.25 9.05 9.52
CA GLY A 84 38.22 9.58 8.56
C GLY A 84 39.46 8.70 8.41
N TYR A 85 39.36 7.55 7.74
CA TYR A 85 40.48 6.69 7.39
C TYR A 85 41.16 5.85 8.48
N ARG A 86 40.49 5.48 9.55
CA ARG A 86 41.02 4.39 10.38
C ARG A 86 40.77 3.04 9.69
N ASN A 87 41.86 2.29 9.46
CA ASN A 87 41.85 0.91 8.95
C ASN A 87 41.36 -0.10 10.02
N ALA A 88 40.24 0.16 10.70
CA ALA A 88 39.68 -0.80 11.62
C ALA A 88 39.02 -1.93 10.80
N ARG A 89 39.63 -3.10 10.80
CA ARG A 89 39.13 -4.30 10.11
C ARG A 89 38.13 -5.11 10.94
N THR A 90 37.92 -4.77 12.21
CA THR A 90 37.05 -5.51 13.14
C THR A 90 36.36 -4.55 14.11
N LEU A 91 35.07 -4.78 14.32
CA LEU A 91 34.31 -4.06 15.34
C LEU A 91 34.83 -4.42 16.74
N THR A 92 34.83 -3.46 17.64
CA THR A 92 35.15 -3.69 19.06
C THR A 92 34.02 -4.49 19.73
N SER A 93 34.30 -5.09 20.91
CA SER A 93 33.26 -5.83 21.65
C SER A 93 32.03 -4.99 21.98
N PRO A 94 32.16 -3.71 22.42
CA PRO A 94 30.98 -2.87 22.62
C PRO A 94 30.20 -2.59 21.32
N GLN A 95 30.88 -2.39 20.19
CA GLN A 95 30.23 -2.18 18.89
C GLN A 95 29.48 -3.43 18.43
N MET A 96 30.09 -4.61 18.60
CA MET A 96 29.43 -5.89 18.30
C MET A 96 28.19 -6.10 19.18
N SER A 97 28.24 -5.73 20.46
CA SER A 97 27.06 -5.78 21.35
C SER A 97 25.92 -4.91 20.82
N VAL A 98 26.20 -3.72 20.34
CA VAL A 98 25.18 -2.83 19.71
C VAL A 98 24.62 -3.44 18.43
N VAL A 99 25.47 -3.98 17.55
CA VAL A 99 25.04 -4.66 16.31
C VAL A 99 24.12 -5.84 16.64
N THR A 100 24.50 -6.66 17.62
CA THR A 100 23.68 -7.80 18.06
C THR A 100 22.33 -7.33 18.58
N GLN A 101 22.31 -6.37 19.48
CA GLN A 101 21.08 -5.84 20.08
C GLN A 101 20.13 -5.25 19.03
N LEU A 102 20.64 -4.45 18.08
CA LEU A 102 19.83 -3.89 17.01
C LEU A 102 19.28 -4.95 16.06
N SER A 103 20.07 -6.00 15.81
CA SER A 103 19.65 -7.13 14.98
C SER A 103 18.55 -7.94 15.65
N GLU A 104 18.72 -8.30 16.92
CA GLU A 104 17.73 -9.01 17.71
C GLU A 104 16.42 -8.25 17.84
N ASN A 105 16.48 -6.94 18.11
CA ASN A 105 15.30 -6.09 18.19
C ASN A 105 14.52 -6.09 16.84
N LEU A 106 15.20 -5.88 15.72
CA LEU A 106 14.54 -5.88 14.40
C LEU A 106 13.94 -7.25 14.06
N ILE A 107 14.68 -8.33 14.32
CA ILE A 107 14.19 -9.70 14.10
C ILE A 107 12.95 -9.97 14.97
N GLY A 108 12.96 -9.55 16.24
CA GLY A 108 11.81 -9.67 17.14
C GLY A 108 10.58 -8.92 16.63
N GLU A 109 10.74 -7.65 16.20
CA GLU A 109 9.65 -6.87 15.61
C GLU A 109 9.07 -7.50 14.34
N ILE A 110 9.92 -8.08 13.49
CA ILE A 110 9.48 -8.77 12.25
C ILE A 110 8.75 -10.08 12.59
N ALA A 111 9.23 -10.83 13.57
CA ALA A 111 8.60 -12.08 14.02
C ALA A 111 7.20 -11.81 14.62
N GLU A 112 7.07 -10.78 15.45
CA GLU A 112 5.78 -10.36 16.03
C GLU A 112 4.79 -9.91 14.93
N ALA A 113 5.29 -9.15 13.93
CA ALA A 113 4.50 -8.76 12.79
C ALA A 113 4.03 -9.95 11.95
N ALA A 114 4.88 -10.97 11.78
CA ALA A 114 4.54 -12.21 11.09
C ALA A 114 3.45 -13.00 11.83
N GLU A 115 3.57 -13.12 13.16
CA GLU A 115 2.57 -13.78 14.00
C GLU A 115 1.21 -13.07 13.93
N THR A 116 1.20 -11.74 13.99
CA THR A 116 -0.02 -10.95 13.88
C THR A 116 -0.65 -11.07 12.49
N ALA A 117 0.16 -11.10 11.43
CA ALA A 117 -0.30 -11.35 10.07
C ALA A 117 -0.92 -12.75 9.94
N TYR A 118 -0.31 -13.77 10.54
CA TYR A 118 -0.86 -15.13 10.58
C TYR A 118 -2.23 -15.18 11.28
N LYS A 119 -2.35 -14.55 12.46
CA LYS A 119 -3.62 -14.46 13.21
C LYS A 119 -4.71 -13.74 12.39
N THR A 120 -4.34 -12.70 11.65
CA THR A 120 -5.25 -11.98 10.74
C THR A 120 -5.78 -12.91 9.64
N VAL A 121 -4.91 -13.72 9.03
CA VAL A 121 -5.29 -14.70 8.01
C VAL A 121 -6.14 -15.83 8.62
N GLN A 122 -5.78 -16.34 9.78
CA GLN A 122 -6.55 -17.35 10.50
C GLN A 122 -7.98 -16.87 10.80
N GLY A 123 -8.11 -15.61 11.26
CA GLY A 123 -9.42 -14.97 11.45
C GLY A 123 -10.27 -14.92 10.17
N PHE A 124 -9.63 -14.61 9.03
CA PHE A 124 -10.31 -14.65 7.73
C PHE A 124 -10.86 -16.03 7.39
N TYR A 125 -10.06 -17.09 7.58
CA TYR A 125 -10.51 -18.46 7.29
C TYR A 125 -11.60 -18.92 8.27
N THR A 126 -11.52 -18.54 9.54
CA THR A 126 -12.56 -18.84 10.53
C THR A 126 -13.90 -18.23 10.12
N LEU A 127 -13.91 -16.97 9.66
CA LEU A 127 -15.11 -16.32 9.14
C LEU A 127 -15.64 -17.02 7.90
N ALA A 128 -14.77 -17.34 6.93
CA ALA A 128 -15.17 -18.04 5.71
C ALA A 128 -15.78 -19.43 5.98
N ARG A 129 -15.30 -20.15 7.00
CA ARG A 129 -15.87 -21.43 7.44
C ARG A 129 -17.23 -21.27 8.11
N LEU A 130 -17.38 -20.23 8.93
CA LEU A 130 -18.65 -19.92 9.55
C LEU A 130 -19.73 -19.56 8.53
N GLU A 131 -19.36 -18.90 7.43
CA GLU A 131 -20.26 -18.63 6.30
C GLU A 131 -20.70 -19.88 5.54
N ALA A 132 -19.87 -20.91 5.50
CA ALA A 132 -20.16 -22.15 4.80
C ALA A 132 -21.05 -23.14 5.59
N ASP A 133 -21.28 -22.87 6.89
CA ASP A 133 -22.05 -23.75 7.80
C ASP A 133 -23.48 -23.19 8.02
N PRO A 134 -24.53 -23.79 7.40
CA PRO A 134 -25.92 -23.31 7.49
C PRO A 134 -26.49 -23.30 8.91
N PHE A 135 -26.00 -24.15 9.82
CA PHE A 135 -26.48 -24.22 11.21
C PHE A 135 -25.87 -23.12 12.09
N ARG A 136 -24.67 -22.64 11.75
CA ARG A 136 -24.00 -21.53 12.46
C ARG A 136 -24.36 -20.17 11.89
N GLU A 137 -24.81 -20.12 10.66
CA GLU A 137 -25.29 -18.93 9.98
C GLU A 137 -26.40 -18.23 10.78
N ALA A 138 -27.37 -19.00 11.32
CA ALA A 138 -28.48 -18.49 12.14
C ALA A 138 -28.01 -17.89 13.50
N ALA A 139 -27.01 -18.47 14.15
CA ALA A 139 -26.49 -17.98 15.42
C ALA A 139 -25.63 -16.71 15.27
N LEU A 140 -24.89 -16.60 14.18
CA LEU A 140 -24.05 -15.43 13.88
C LEU A 140 -24.85 -14.25 13.36
N HIS A 141 -25.96 -14.48 12.67
CA HIS A 141 -26.90 -13.42 12.28
C HIS A 141 -27.40 -12.57 13.45
N GLN A 142 -27.44 -13.15 14.64
CA GLN A 142 -27.88 -12.45 15.83
C GLN A 142 -26.79 -11.54 16.44
N THR A 143 -25.50 -11.92 16.31
CA THR A 143 -24.38 -11.20 16.93
C THR A 143 -23.77 -10.13 16.01
N LEU A 144 -23.79 -10.33 14.69
CA LEU A 144 -23.17 -9.45 13.69
C LEU A 144 -24.16 -8.50 12.98
N ARG A 145 -25.45 -8.61 13.27
CA ARG A 145 -26.49 -7.67 12.79
C ARG A 145 -26.22 -6.21 13.20
N GLN A 146 -25.40 -5.99 14.21
CA GLN A 146 -25.05 -4.65 14.67
C GLN A 146 -23.90 -4.01 13.89
N GLU A 147 -23.03 -4.80 13.19
CA GLU A 147 -21.87 -4.28 12.49
C GLU A 147 -21.98 -4.33 10.96
N ALA A 148 -22.85 -5.16 10.40
CA ALA A 148 -23.00 -5.34 8.95
C ALA A 148 -24.45 -5.19 8.49
N ALA A 149 -25.03 -4.02 8.69
CA ALA A 149 -26.36 -3.72 8.15
C ALA A 149 -26.32 -3.77 6.61
N GLY A 150 -26.80 -4.89 6.03
CA GLY A 150 -27.22 -4.95 4.64
C GLY A 150 -26.45 -5.85 3.66
N THR A 151 -25.46 -6.63 4.07
CA THR A 151 -24.72 -7.53 3.15
C THR A 151 -24.87 -9.01 3.53
N GLY A 152 -25.20 -9.87 2.57
CA GLY A 152 -25.26 -11.32 2.77
C GLY A 152 -23.85 -11.93 3.01
N TRP A 153 -23.79 -13.07 3.68
CA TRP A 153 -22.57 -13.72 4.18
C TRP A 153 -21.55 -14.10 3.09
N THR A 154 -21.99 -14.67 1.98
CA THR A 154 -21.13 -14.96 0.80
C THR A 154 -20.47 -13.71 0.22
N GLN A 155 -21.03 -12.54 0.53
CA GLN A 155 -20.49 -11.24 0.14
C GLN A 155 -19.40 -10.76 1.09
N THR A 156 -19.43 -11.13 2.38
CA THR A 156 -18.47 -10.68 3.38
C THR A 156 -17.10 -11.30 3.15
N SER A 157 -16.99 -12.60 2.89
CA SER A 157 -15.69 -13.24 2.59
C SER A 157 -15.09 -12.77 1.26
N THR A 158 -15.92 -12.56 0.24
CA THR A 158 -15.48 -11.98 -1.05
C THR A 158 -15.02 -10.54 -0.88
N HIS A 159 -15.75 -9.74 -0.10
CA HIS A 159 -15.39 -8.37 0.21
C HIS A 159 -14.11 -8.32 1.03
N MET A 160 -13.97 -9.17 2.03
CA MET A 160 -12.78 -9.27 2.88
C MET A 160 -11.54 -9.71 2.09
N ALA A 161 -11.67 -10.69 1.18
CA ALA A 161 -10.60 -11.07 0.27
C ALA A 161 -10.19 -9.91 -0.65
N GLN A 162 -11.15 -9.14 -1.13
CA GLN A 162 -10.90 -7.96 -1.94
C GLN A 162 -10.23 -6.82 -1.11
N GLU A 163 -10.63 -6.65 0.14
CA GLU A 163 -9.98 -5.72 1.06
C GLU A 163 -8.52 -6.09 1.31
N LEU A 164 -8.22 -7.36 1.57
CA LEU A 164 -6.85 -7.84 1.74
C LEU A 164 -6.00 -7.60 0.48
N LYS A 165 -6.56 -7.79 -0.72
CA LYS A 165 -5.87 -7.43 -1.98
C LYS A 165 -5.57 -5.95 -2.10
N ASN A 166 -6.47 -5.09 -1.62
CA ASN A 166 -6.36 -3.64 -1.78
C ASN A 166 -5.53 -2.98 -0.68
N GLN A 167 -5.68 -3.45 0.56
CA GLN A 167 -5.11 -2.82 1.75
C GLN A 167 -3.87 -3.54 2.28
N GLY A 168 -3.66 -4.81 1.89
CA GLY A 168 -2.62 -5.68 2.45
C GLY A 168 -3.05 -6.35 3.74
N ILE A 169 -2.14 -7.16 4.32
CA ILE A 169 -2.40 -7.95 5.52
C ILE A 169 -2.02 -7.13 6.74
N THR A 170 -2.96 -6.90 7.65
CA THR A 170 -2.67 -6.20 8.91
C THR A 170 -1.71 -7.02 9.76
N ALA A 171 -0.56 -6.45 10.07
CA ALA A 171 0.49 -7.06 10.90
C ALA A 171 0.75 -6.29 12.20
N PHE A 172 0.27 -5.05 12.29
CA PHE A 172 0.43 -4.23 13.48
C PHE A 172 -0.69 -3.19 13.59
N VAL A 173 -1.12 -2.91 14.80
CA VAL A 173 -2.08 -1.82 15.10
C VAL A 173 -1.43 -0.91 16.13
N ASP A 174 -1.22 0.36 15.77
CA ASP A 174 -0.58 1.31 16.69
C ASP A 174 -1.55 1.82 17.79
N LYS A 175 -1.00 2.53 18.77
CA LYS A 175 -1.78 3.09 19.89
C LYS A 175 -2.91 4.05 19.45
N ALA A 176 -2.84 4.60 18.24
CA ALA A 176 -3.88 5.44 17.63
C ALA A 176 -4.89 4.64 16.81
N GLY A 177 -4.84 3.30 16.85
CA GLY A 177 -5.73 2.40 16.11
C GLY A 177 -5.44 2.30 14.61
N ARG A 178 -4.31 2.81 14.13
CA ARG A 178 -3.94 2.70 12.72
C ARG A 178 -3.41 1.31 12.42
N LYS A 179 -3.98 0.68 11.39
CA LYS A 179 -3.54 -0.63 10.90
C LYS A 179 -2.37 -0.46 9.93
N TRP A 180 -1.30 -1.20 10.19
CA TRP A 180 -0.11 -1.29 9.35
C TRP A 180 -0.08 -2.65 8.66
N THR A 181 0.22 -2.66 7.36
CA THR A 181 0.40 -3.92 6.64
C THR A 181 1.73 -4.57 7.01
N LEU A 182 1.88 -5.85 6.72
CA LEU A 182 3.14 -6.58 6.94
C LEU A 182 4.30 -5.88 6.23
N TYR A 183 4.10 -5.51 4.96
CA TYR A 183 5.12 -4.79 4.19
C TYR A 183 5.46 -3.43 4.78
N ASP A 184 4.44 -2.60 5.09
CA ASP A 184 4.69 -1.23 5.56
C ASP A 184 5.35 -1.21 6.93
N TYR A 185 4.93 -2.10 7.86
CA TYR A 185 5.50 -2.19 9.20
C TYR A 185 6.95 -2.68 9.16
N CYS A 186 7.22 -3.82 8.53
CA CYS A 186 8.56 -4.37 8.46
C CYS A 186 9.54 -3.45 7.71
N ASN A 187 9.08 -2.77 6.66
CA ASN A 187 9.90 -1.79 5.96
C ASN A 187 10.21 -0.54 6.82
N MET A 188 9.25 -0.09 7.64
CA MET A 188 9.46 1.00 8.59
C MET A 188 10.46 0.60 9.67
N ALA A 189 10.31 -0.57 10.28
CA ALA A 189 11.21 -1.12 11.30
C ALA A 189 12.64 -1.24 10.74
N THR A 190 12.81 -1.86 9.57
CA THR A 190 14.12 -2.00 8.91
C THR A 190 14.81 -0.66 8.68
N ARG A 191 14.10 0.35 8.19
CA ARG A 191 14.67 1.70 7.97
C ARG A 191 15.03 2.39 9.27
N THR A 192 14.24 2.19 10.33
CA THR A 192 14.52 2.74 11.66
C THR A 192 15.78 2.11 12.23
N THR A 193 15.91 0.79 12.19
CA THR A 193 17.11 0.06 12.66
C THR A 193 18.35 0.42 11.85
N ALA A 194 18.25 0.53 10.53
CA ALA A 194 19.35 0.98 9.69
C ALA A 194 19.86 2.37 10.14
N ARG A 195 18.95 3.28 10.47
CA ARG A 195 19.32 4.61 10.96
C ARG A 195 19.92 4.58 12.35
N GLN A 196 19.40 3.76 13.24
CA GLN A 196 19.98 3.53 14.58
C GLN A 196 21.40 2.99 14.47
N ALA A 197 21.66 2.06 13.56
CA ALA A 197 22.99 1.51 13.30
C ALA A 197 23.96 2.58 12.79
N GLU A 198 23.54 3.47 11.88
CA GLU A 198 24.35 4.60 11.41
C GLU A 198 24.72 5.55 12.55
N VAL A 199 23.74 5.93 13.38
CA VAL A 199 23.97 6.82 14.52
C VAL A 199 24.87 6.16 15.57
N ALA A 200 24.62 4.87 15.89
CA ALA A 200 25.44 4.12 16.84
C ALA A 200 26.89 4.00 16.37
N ALA A 201 27.12 3.71 15.10
CA ALA A 201 28.47 3.63 14.52
C ALA A 201 29.23 4.93 14.68
N VAL A 202 28.60 6.06 14.38
CA VAL A 202 29.17 7.39 14.52
C VAL A 202 29.52 7.71 15.99
N LEU A 203 28.61 7.39 16.92
CA LEU A 203 28.81 7.66 18.35
C LEU A 203 29.86 6.76 19.01
N THR A 204 30.07 5.55 18.49
CA THR A 204 31.02 4.56 19.04
C THR A 204 32.36 4.57 18.34
N ALA A 205 32.54 5.38 17.30
CA ALA A 205 33.80 5.47 16.53
C ALA A 205 34.98 5.96 17.39
N ASP A 206 34.70 6.83 18.38
CA ASP A 206 35.67 7.34 19.32
C ASP A 206 34.99 7.96 20.56
N ASP A 207 35.82 8.59 21.43
CA ASP A 207 35.38 9.20 22.67
C ASP A 207 34.92 10.65 22.54
N TRP A 208 34.62 11.10 21.29
CA TRP A 208 34.13 12.43 21.05
C TRP A 208 32.77 12.66 21.75
N ASP A 209 32.65 13.72 22.54
CA ASP A 209 31.50 13.96 23.40
C ASP A 209 30.42 14.85 22.75
N LEU A 210 30.81 15.87 21.99
CA LEU A 210 29.90 16.91 21.51
C LEU A 210 29.40 16.67 20.09
N TRP A 211 28.10 16.53 19.95
CA TRP A 211 27.45 16.20 18.69
C TRP A 211 26.34 17.18 18.33
N GLN A 212 26.25 17.58 17.08
CA GLN A 212 25.20 18.47 16.58
C GLN A 212 24.24 17.73 15.69
N ILE A 213 22.93 17.91 15.91
CA ILE A 213 21.89 17.38 15.03
C ILE A 213 21.85 18.19 13.75
N VAL A 214 21.94 17.51 12.60
CA VAL A 214 21.95 18.14 11.27
C VAL A 214 20.59 18.73 10.94
N LYS A 215 20.57 19.91 10.31
CA LYS A 215 19.35 20.52 9.76
C LYS A 215 19.04 19.95 8.38
N ILE A 216 17.83 19.44 8.18
CA ILE A 216 17.39 18.82 6.92
C ILE A 216 16.39 19.64 6.10
N GLY A 217 16.18 20.89 6.42
CA GLY A 217 15.43 21.86 5.59
C GLY A 217 13.90 21.75 5.63
N SER A 218 13.31 20.59 5.40
CA SER A 218 11.86 20.38 5.53
C SER A 218 11.57 19.35 6.62
N THR A 219 11.69 19.77 7.87
CA THR A 219 11.59 18.92 9.04
C THR A 219 10.18 18.89 9.64
N CYS A 220 9.85 17.80 10.32
CA CYS A 220 8.58 17.65 11.03
C CYS A 220 8.56 18.50 12.33
N PRO A 221 7.39 18.76 12.92
CA PRO A 221 7.29 19.55 14.16
C PRO A 221 8.01 18.92 15.35
N VAL A 222 8.16 17.60 15.39
CA VAL A 222 8.83 16.88 16.48
C VAL A 222 10.34 17.09 16.44
N CYS A 223 10.94 17.03 15.24
CA CYS A 223 12.39 17.18 15.08
C CYS A 223 12.87 18.63 15.03
N ALA A 224 12.03 19.55 14.58
CA ALA A 224 12.43 20.95 14.36
C ALA A 224 13.04 21.62 15.60
N PRO A 225 12.51 21.45 16.81
CA PRO A 225 13.11 22.03 18.01
C PRO A 225 14.49 21.47 18.34
N LEU A 226 14.83 20.30 17.82
CA LEU A 226 16.07 19.59 18.12
C LEU A 226 17.20 19.88 17.12
N GLU A 227 16.83 20.31 15.89
CA GLU A 227 17.79 20.55 14.81
C GLU A 227 18.78 21.68 15.11
N GLY A 228 20.04 21.42 14.81
CA GLY A 228 21.11 22.40 14.93
C GLY A 228 21.62 22.63 16.36
N ARG A 229 21.01 22.00 17.35
CA ARG A 229 21.51 22.03 18.73
C ARG A 229 22.66 21.04 18.88
N VAL A 230 23.54 21.40 19.84
CA VAL A 230 24.66 20.58 20.28
C VAL A 230 24.27 19.83 21.54
N TYR A 231 24.66 18.55 21.60
CA TYR A 231 24.38 17.65 22.71
C TYR A 231 25.65 16.96 23.19
N SER A 232 25.71 16.62 24.46
CA SER A 232 26.77 15.82 25.07
C SER A 232 26.36 14.32 25.01
N LYS A 233 27.21 13.48 24.42
CA LYS A 233 27.04 12.01 24.42
C LYS A 233 27.12 11.43 25.84
N SER A 234 28.09 11.88 26.62
CA SER A 234 28.26 11.47 28.01
C SER A 234 27.16 12.00 28.96
N GLY A 235 26.49 13.08 28.57
CA GLY A 235 25.52 13.78 29.40
C GLY A 235 26.16 14.55 30.61
N THR A 236 27.47 14.60 30.68
CA THR A 236 28.20 15.21 31.80
C THR A 236 28.73 16.61 31.47
N ASN A 237 28.62 17.07 30.25
CA ASN A 237 29.08 18.38 29.84
C ASN A 237 28.18 19.49 30.44
N PRO A 238 28.75 20.47 31.17
CA PRO A 238 27.98 21.52 31.84
C PRO A 238 27.32 22.52 30.86
N ASP A 239 27.87 22.64 29.66
CA ASP A 239 27.46 23.65 28.68
C ASP A 239 26.43 23.17 27.68
N TYR A 240 26.25 21.85 27.55
CA TYR A 240 25.40 21.26 26.53
C TYR A 240 24.50 20.14 27.12
N PRO A 241 23.23 20.08 26.73
CA PRO A 241 22.31 19.08 27.25
C PRO A 241 22.69 17.64 26.81
N PRO A 242 22.28 16.64 27.56
CA PRO A 242 22.55 15.24 27.21
C PRO A 242 21.86 14.85 25.88
N LEU A 243 22.53 14.00 25.09
CA LEU A 243 22.03 13.54 23.81
C LEU A 243 20.72 12.72 23.98
N SER A 244 20.52 12.07 25.12
CA SER A 244 19.29 11.35 25.45
C SER A 244 18.04 12.23 25.43
N LEU A 245 18.19 13.54 25.63
CA LEU A 245 17.08 14.49 25.51
C LEU A 245 16.47 14.53 24.10
N ALA A 246 17.30 14.29 23.08
CA ALA A 246 16.88 14.31 21.68
C ALA A 246 16.66 12.92 21.08
N PHE A 247 17.59 12.00 21.34
CA PHE A 247 17.61 10.66 20.75
C PHE A 247 17.08 9.57 21.68
N GLY A 248 16.55 9.94 22.83
CA GLY A 248 16.04 8.99 23.80
C GLY A 248 17.14 8.12 24.38
N LYS A 249 16.92 6.81 24.43
CA LYS A 249 17.87 5.86 24.99
C LYS A 249 19.16 5.84 24.15
N VAL A 250 20.28 6.18 24.75
CA VAL A 250 21.61 6.16 24.11
C VAL A 250 22.32 4.82 24.35
N ASP A 251 22.00 4.16 25.47
CA ASP A 251 22.47 2.82 25.84
C ASP A 251 21.37 1.79 25.61
N PRO A 252 21.59 0.73 24.79
CA PRO A 252 20.61 -0.33 24.59
C PRO A 252 20.22 -1.06 25.89
N ALA A 253 21.15 -1.15 26.85
CA ALA A 253 20.91 -1.78 28.15
C ALA A 253 20.28 -0.85 29.21
N GLY A 254 20.03 0.41 28.87
CA GLY A 254 19.43 1.38 29.78
C GLY A 254 17.95 1.11 30.08
N PRO A 255 17.33 1.87 31.03
CA PRO A 255 15.97 1.61 31.51
C PRO A 255 14.91 1.54 30.40
N GLU A 256 13.98 0.58 30.50
CA GLU A 256 12.88 0.39 29.54
C GLU A 256 11.89 1.56 29.51
N GLU A 257 11.87 2.38 30.54
CA GLU A 257 11.00 3.57 30.66
C GLU A 257 11.24 4.66 29.60
N LEU A 258 12.38 4.64 28.95
CA LEU A 258 12.64 5.48 27.79
C LEU A 258 11.99 4.83 26.56
N THR A 259 10.69 4.86 26.51
CA THR A 259 9.81 4.08 25.62
C THR A 259 9.97 4.36 24.16
N ASN A 260 10.89 5.20 23.74
CA ASN A 260 10.72 5.60 22.39
C ASN A 260 11.72 5.12 21.48
N THR A 261 12.91 5.12 21.70
CA THR A 261 13.75 5.11 20.53
C THR A 261 15.18 5.12 20.96
N TYR A 262 15.73 3.99 21.00
CA TYR A 262 17.17 3.89 21.04
C TYR A 262 17.75 4.61 19.79
N LEU A 263 18.55 5.65 20.01
CA LEU A 263 19.26 6.44 18.99
C LEU A 263 18.39 6.95 17.82
N ASN A 264 17.13 7.30 18.10
CA ASN A 264 16.24 7.86 17.09
C ASN A 264 15.26 8.86 17.72
N ILE A 265 14.91 9.93 17.04
CA ILE A 265 13.90 10.90 17.51
C ILE A 265 12.49 10.33 17.39
N HIS A 266 12.21 9.65 16.30
CA HIS A 266 10.96 8.94 16.03
C HIS A 266 11.14 7.96 14.85
N PRO A 267 10.27 6.98 14.65
CA PRO A 267 10.31 6.07 13.50
C PRO A 267 10.41 6.84 12.16
N ASN A 268 11.20 6.32 11.23
CA ASN A 268 11.51 6.97 9.94
C ASN A 268 12.20 8.35 10.04
N CYS A 269 12.81 8.69 11.15
CA CYS A 269 13.61 9.91 11.28
C CYS A 269 14.82 9.85 10.34
N LEU A 270 15.14 10.99 9.69
CA LEU A 270 16.29 11.12 8.79
C LEU A 270 17.43 11.95 9.35
N HIS A 271 17.34 12.38 10.60
CA HIS A 271 18.38 13.20 11.23
C HIS A 271 19.63 12.39 11.54
N SER A 272 20.76 12.98 11.29
CA SER A 272 22.10 12.46 11.62
C SER A 272 22.83 13.41 12.55
N LEU A 273 23.94 12.92 13.08
CA LEU A 273 24.84 13.65 13.94
C LEU A 273 26.12 14.03 13.19
N ILE A 274 26.63 15.21 13.48
CA ILE A 274 27.97 15.65 13.10
C ILE A 274 28.73 16.04 14.35
N ARG A 275 30.06 15.83 14.35
CA ARG A 275 30.92 16.29 15.45
C ARG A 275 30.83 17.80 15.56
N TYR A 276 30.65 18.28 16.78
CA TYR A 276 30.72 19.69 17.07
C TYR A 276 32.12 20.05 17.58
N THR A 277 32.73 21.07 16.99
CA THR A 277 34.01 21.61 17.42
C THR A 277 33.94 23.12 17.59
N THR A 278 34.70 23.65 18.53
CA THR A 278 34.89 25.07 18.75
C THR A 278 36.07 25.65 17.95
N ILE A 279 36.87 24.80 17.28
CA ILE A 279 38.02 25.22 16.48
C ILE A 279 37.56 26.17 15.38
N GLY A 280 38.16 27.34 15.30
CA GLY A 280 37.82 28.39 14.33
C GLY A 280 36.54 29.18 14.60
N LYS A 281 35.91 28.98 15.76
CA LYS A 281 34.74 29.76 16.20
C LYS A 281 35.18 30.87 17.17
N SER A 282 34.54 32.05 17.07
CA SER A 282 34.68 33.09 18.06
C SER A 282 33.93 32.75 19.35
N GLU A 283 34.33 33.31 20.47
CA GLU A 283 33.64 33.16 21.77
C GLU A 283 32.13 33.50 21.65
N LYS A 284 31.81 34.55 20.91
CA LYS A 284 30.42 34.94 20.64
C LYS A 284 29.63 33.88 19.87
N GLN A 285 30.27 33.13 18.97
CA GLN A 285 29.62 32.01 18.25
C GLN A 285 29.43 30.82 19.18
N ILE A 286 30.43 30.50 19.98
CA ILE A 286 30.35 29.41 20.96
C ILE A 286 29.25 29.72 21.99
N GLN A 287 29.16 30.93 22.49
CA GLN A 287 28.11 31.31 23.44
C GLN A 287 26.72 31.23 22.82
N ARG A 288 26.57 31.63 21.55
CA ARG A 288 25.29 31.45 20.84
C ARG A 288 24.91 29.99 20.67
N ASP A 289 25.86 29.11 20.37
CA ASP A 289 25.63 27.68 20.23
C ASP A 289 25.22 27.04 21.56
N LYS A 290 25.82 27.49 22.69
CA LYS A 290 25.44 27.10 24.06
C LYS A 290 24.01 27.55 24.36
N ASP A 291 23.72 28.86 24.20
CA ASP A 291 22.39 29.42 24.48
C ASP A 291 21.31 28.82 23.60
N PHE A 292 21.63 28.53 22.32
CA PHE A 292 20.71 27.87 21.41
C PHE A 292 20.42 26.40 21.79
N SER A 293 21.42 25.71 22.37
CA SER A 293 21.31 24.31 22.76
C SER A 293 20.66 24.12 24.14
N ASP A 294 20.71 25.15 25.00
CA ASP A 294 20.12 25.11 26.33
C ASP A 294 18.58 25.03 26.28
N PRO A 295 17.97 23.96 26.82
CA PRO A 295 16.51 23.81 26.80
C PRO A 295 15.76 24.82 27.68
N VAL A 296 16.44 25.48 28.66
CA VAL A 296 15.87 26.54 29.50
C VAL A 296 15.77 27.84 28.73
N LYS A 297 16.85 28.23 28.04
CA LYS A 297 16.89 29.45 27.24
C LYS A 297 16.13 29.34 25.92
N ASN A 298 16.10 28.14 25.37
CA ASN A 298 15.44 27.83 24.10
C ASN A 298 14.60 26.55 24.27
N PRO A 299 13.35 26.64 24.77
CA PRO A 299 12.51 25.53 25.10
C PRO A 299 12.21 24.61 23.88
N LEU A 300 12.09 23.29 24.12
CA LEU A 300 11.87 22.28 23.08
C LEU A 300 10.40 22.19 22.62
N ASP A 301 9.47 22.72 23.39
CA ASP A 301 8.03 22.78 23.06
C ASP A 301 7.69 23.89 22.06
N ARG A 302 8.63 24.78 21.78
CA ARG A 302 8.47 25.88 20.84
C ARG A 302 8.89 25.44 19.43
N ASP A 303 7.96 25.55 18.48
CA ASP A 303 8.26 25.28 17.06
C ASP A 303 9.13 26.41 16.46
N PRO A 304 10.40 26.16 16.13
CA PRO A 304 11.33 27.19 15.62
C PRO A 304 11.15 27.47 14.12
N ARG A 305 10.25 26.74 13.44
CA ARG A 305 10.09 26.84 11.99
C ARG A 305 9.44 28.16 11.60
N THR A 306 9.95 28.76 10.53
CA THR A 306 9.32 29.92 9.90
C THR A 306 8.01 29.53 9.22
N LYS A 307 7.11 30.47 8.99
CA LYS A 307 5.87 30.26 8.24
C LYS A 307 6.11 29.60 6.88
N LYS A 308 7.22 29.95 6.18
CA LYS A 308 7.62 29.36 4.90
C LYS A 308 8.01 27.89 5.06
N GLN A 309 8.76 27.52 6.08
CA GLN A 309 9.14 26.13 6.36
C GLN A 309 7.94 25.28 6.75
N ILE A 310 7.02 25.82 7.55
CA ILE A 310 5.76 25.13 7.90
C ILE A 310 4.91 24.90 6.64
N ALA A 311 4.79 25.91 5.77
CA ALA A 311 4.05 25.77 4.52
C ALA A 311 4.67 24.70 3.61
N ALA A 312 6.00 24.71 3.43
CA ALA A 312 6.73 23.73 2.64
C ALA A 312 6.57 22.29 3.19
N TYR A 313 6.62 22.12 4.51
CA TYR A 313 6.39 20.82 5.15
C TYR A 313 4.94 20.33 4.93
N ARG A 314 3.95 21.22 5.11
CA ARG A 314 2.53 20.89 4.87
C ARG A 314 2.27 20.52 3.41
N GLU A 315 2.92 21.18 2.47
CA GLU A 315 2.82 20.84 1.06
C GLU A 315 3.44 19.47 0.75
N LYS A 316 4.63 19.18 1.27
CA LYS A 316 5.28 17.87 1.18
C LYS A 316 4.37 16.75 1.70
N GLU A 317 3.77 16.94 2.88
CA GLU A 317 2.87 15.95 3.49
C GLU A 317 1.55 15.81 2.70
N ARG A 318 1.05 16.87 2.10
CA ARG A 318 -0.11 16.82 1.21
C ARG A 318 0.20 16.01 -0.05
N ASN A 319 1.34 16.28 -0.67
CA ASN A 319 1.78 15.58 -1.88
C ASN A 319 2.03 14.10 -1.59
N ARG A 320 2.63 13.78 -0.45
CA ARG A 320 2.81 12.39 0.00
C ARG A 320 1.46 11.68 0.20
N ARG A 321 0.50 12.30 0.89
CA ARG A 321 -0.84 11.73 1.08
C ARG A 321 -1.54 11.50 -0.26
N LYS A 322 -1.48 12.48 -1.17
CA LYS A 322 -2.04 12.37 -2.51
C LYS A 322 -1.41 11.21 -3.29
N LEU A 323 -0.09 11.05 -3.22
CA LEU A 323 0.61 9.94 -3.86
C LEU A 323 0.17 8.58 -3.31
N LEU A 324 0.07 8.44 -1.98
CA LEU A 324 -0.38 7.20 -1.34
C LEU A 324 -1.83 6.86 -1.70
N GLU A 325 -2.69 7.88 -1.79
CA GLU A 325 -4.08 7.71 -2.25
C GLU A 325 -4.13 7.26 -3.71
N ASP A 326 -3.31 7.84 -4.60
CA ASP A 326 -3.21 7.42 -6.00
C ASP A 326 -2.76 5.95 -6.11
N ILE A 327 -1.75 5.54 -5.31
CA ILE A 327 -1.27 4.15 -5.28
C ILE A 327 -2.38 3.21 -4.83
N ARG A 328 -3.10 3.55 -3.75
CA ARG A 328 -4.23 2.76 -3.26
C ARG A 328 -5.31 2.64 -4.31
N GLN A 329 -5.71 3.75 -4.91
CA GLN A 329 -6.74 3.79 -5.94
C GLN A 329 -6.35 2.98 -7.19
N HIS A 330 -5.09 3.07 -7.62
CA HIS A 330 -4.58 2.26 -8.73
C HIS A 330 -4.66 0.77 -8.43
N LYS A 331 -4.21 0.33 -7.24
CA LYS A 331 -4.31 -1.07 -6.80
C LYS A 331 -5.76 -1.54 -6.77
N GLU A 332 -6.65 -0.75 -6.17
CA GLU A 332 -8.06 -1.04 -6.05
C GLU A 332 -8.75 -1.14 -7.42
N TYR A 333 -8.51 -0.20 -8.31
CA TYR A 333 -9.09 -0.23 -9.65
C TYR A 333 -8.57 -1.40 -10.47
N ARG A 334 -7.27 -1.68 -10.41
CA ARG A 334 -6.69 -2.84 -11.10
C ARG A 334 -7.22 -4.17 -10.60
N SER A 335 -7.51 -4.29 -9.31
CA SER A 335 -8.05 -5.56 -8.75
C SER A 335 -9.42 -5.92 -9.31
N ILE A 336 -10.23 -4.92 -9.67
CA ILE A 336 -11.59 -5.11 -10.21
C ILE A 336 -11.61 -5.05 -11.74
N LEU A 337 -10.90 -4.10 -12.33
CA LEU A 337 -10.95 -3.82 -13.77
C LEU A 337 -9.88 -4.58 -14.57
N GLY A 338 -8.87 -5.11 -13.91
CA GLY A 338 -7.83 -5.90 -14.55
C GLY A 338 -7.06 -5.13 -15.62
N ALA A 339 -7.09 -5.63 -16.85
CA ALA A 339 -6.39 -5.04 -18.01
C ALA A 339 -7.01 -3.72 -18.53
N ASP A 340 -8.23 -3.39 -18.12
CA ASP A 340 -8.88 -2.13 -18.53
C ASP A 340 -8.27 -0.89 -17.84
N VAL A 341 -7.45 -1.10 -16.80
CA VAL A 341 -6.62 -0.07 -16.14
C VAL A 341 -5.14 -0.33 -16.43
N PRO A 342 -4.33 0.69 -16.75
CA PRO A 342 -2.91 0.53 -17.01
C PRO A 342 -2.20 -0.25 -15.89
N LYS A 343 -1.28 -1.16 -16.27
CA LYS A 343 -0.42 -1.87 -15.31
C LYS A 343 0.57 -0.90 -14.65
N ASP A 344 1.06 0.04 -15.44
CA ASP A 344 2.00 1.06 -15.01
C ASP A 344 1.30 2.16 -14.21
N PHE A 345 1.87 2.50 -13.05
CA PHE A 345 1.31 3.48 -12.13
C PHE A 345 1.42 4.92 -12.66
N ASP A 346 2.51 5.25 -13.33
CA ASP A 346 2.70 6.61 -13.86
C ASP A 346 1.76 6.88 -15.04
N MET A 347 1.51 5.85 -15.87
CA MET A 347 0.47 5.92 -16.91
C MET A 347 -0.94 6.09 -16.31
N PHE A 348 -1.27 5.39 -15.22
CA PHE A 348 -2.52 5.60 -14.51
C PHE A 348 -2.66 7.03 -13.98
N ARG A 349 -1.61 7.59 -13.38
CA ARG A 349 -1.60 8.98 -12.92
C ARG A 349 -1.73 9.96 -14.08
N THR A 350 -1.07 9.69 -15.19
CA THR A 350 -1.20 10.51 -16.41
C THR A 350 -2.65 10.59 -16.87
N ILE A 351 -3.35 9.44 -16.92
CA ILE A 351 -4.78 9.43 -17.24
C ILE A 351 -5.58 10.19 -16.18
N LYS A 352 -5.33 9.93 -14.89
CA LYS A 352 -6.06 10.56 -13.78
C LYS A 352 -6.03 12.09 -13.82
N TYR A 353 -4.88 12.68 -14.18
CA TYR A 353 -4.68 14.13 -14.10
C TYR A 353 -4.75 14.85 -15.44
N ASN A 354 -4.51 14.16 -16.56
CA ASN A 354 -4.40 14.78 -17.87
C ASN A 354 -5.48 14.32 -18.86
N ASP A 355 -6.26 13.29 -18.53
CA ASP A 355 -7.37 12.78 -19.35
C ASP A 355 -8.61 12.56 -18.48
N PRO A 356 -9.30 13.63 -18.07
CA PRO A 356 -10.43 13.56 -17.16
C PRO A 356 -11.58 12.72 -17.71
N GLU A 357 -11.84 12.78 -19.02
CA GLU A 357 -12.91 11.99 -19.66
C GLU A 357 -12.65 10.49 -19.49
N ARG A 358 -11.45 10.03 -19.86
CA ARG A 358 -11.07 8.63 -19.71
C ARG A 358 -11.06 8.19 -18.25
N PHE A 359 -10.61 9.04 -17.35
CA PHE A 359 -10.61 8.73 -15.91
C PHE A 359 -12.02 8.63 -15.34
N ASP A 360 -12.97 9.46 -15.80
CA ASP A 360 -14.37 9.38 -15.40
C ASP A 360 -15.01 8.06 -15.86
N PHE A 361 -14.66 7.57 -17.04
CA PHE A 361 -15.09 6.25 -17.49
C PHE A 361 -14.47 5.10 -16.66
N ILE A 362 -13.20 5.21 -16.26
CA ILE A 362 -12.57 4.23 -15.36
C ILE A 362 -13.31 4.21 -14.01
N LYS A 363 -13.66 5.36 -13.44
CA LYS A 363 -14.46 5.45 -12.21
C LYS A 363 -15.85 4.84 -12.38
N LEU A 364 -16.50 5.08 -13.52
CA LEU A 364 -17.81 4.54 -13.84
C LEU A 364 -17.76 3.03 -13.95
N ASP A 365 -16.76 2.49 -14.66
CA ASP A 365 -16.51 1.08 -14.84
C ASP A 365 -16.29 0.39 -13.49
N TYR A 366 -15.40 0.95 -12.67
CA TYR A 366 -15.15 0.47 -11.32
C TYR A 366 -16.43 0.42 -10.47
N ARG A 367 -17.22 1.51 -10.44
CA ARG A 367 -18.47 1.55 -9.67
C ARG A 367 -19.46 0.49 -10.11
N ARG A 368 -19.61 0.25 -11.41
CA ARG A 368 -20.54 -0.75 -11.95
C ARG A 368 -20.11 -2.17 -11.61
N ARG A 369 -18.84 -2.53 -11.87
CA ARG A 369 -18.35 -3.88 -11.57
C ARG A 369 -18.28 -4.13 -10.06
N ASN A 370 -17.88 -3.15 -9.27
CA ASN A 370 -17.91 -3.25 -7.82
C ASN A 370 -19.34 -3.41 -7.28
N ARG A 371 -20.34 -2.77 -7.91
CA ARG A 371 -21.76 -2.98 -7.57
C ARG A 371 -22.18 -4.42 -7.79
N LEU A 372 -21.77 -5.06 -8.89
CA LEU A 372 -22.08 -6.47 -9.11
C LEU A 372 -21.37 -7.38 -8.08
N ILE A 373 -20.12 -7.07 -7.74
CA ILE A 373 -19.38 -7.83 -6.71
C ILE A 373 -20.13 -7.78 -5.37
N ARG A 374 -20.66 -6.60 -5.02
CA ARG A 374 -21.42 -6.39 -3.77
C ARG A 374 -22.84 -6.92 -3.81
N ASN A 375 -23.42 -7.09 -5.00
CA ASN A 375 -24.79 -7.53 -5.23
C ASN A 375 -24.81 -8.57 -6.35
N PRO A 376 -24.37 -9.82 -6.09
CA PRO A 376 -24.28 -10.88 -7.10
C PRO A 376 -25.62 -11.24 -7.73
N GLU A 377 -26.73 -10.99 -7.05
CA GLU A 377 -28.10 -11.19 -7.54
C GLU A 377 -28.43 -10.32 -8.77
N LEU A 378 -27.67 -9.24 -8.97
CA LEU A 378 -27.82 -8.37 -10.15
C LEU A 378 -27.14 -8.95 -11.40
N LYS A 379 -26.53 -10.13 -11.31
CA LYS A 379 -25.88 -10.76 -12.46
C LYS A 379 -26.90 -11.17 -13.50
N LEU A 380 -26.57 -10.95 -14.78
CA LEU A 380 -27.37 -11.48 -15.89
C LEU A 380 -27.42 -13.02 -15.77
N PRO A 381 -28.61 -13.64 -15.73
CA PRO A 381 -28.71 -15.10 -15.70
C PRO A 381 -27.91 -15.73 -16.83
N ASN A 382 -27.17 -16.78 -16.57
CA ASN A 382 -26.38 -17.54 -17.57
C ASN A 382 -25.46 -16.65 -18.45
N ALA A 383 -24.93 -15.56 -17.90
CA ALA A 383 -24.12 -14.54 -18.62
C ALA A 383 -22.86 -15.11 -19.29
N GLU A 384 -22.27 -16.18 -18.70
CA GLU A 384 -21.08 -16.84 -19.22
C GLU A 384 -21.32 -17.53 -20.58
N ASN A 385 -22.55 -17.97 -20.81
CA ASN A 385 -22.98 -18.65 -22.03
C ASN A 385 -23.79 -17.74 -22.96
N ALA A 386 -23.77 -16.42 -22.67
CA ALA A 386 -24.50 -15.46 -23.50
C ALA A 386 -24.01 -15.48 -24.95
N LYS A 387 -24.96 -15.37 -25.89
CA LYS A 387 -24.70 -15.38 -27.33
C LYS A 387 -25.08 -14.07 -27.99
N ALA A 388 -24.36 -13.72 -29.03
CA ALA A 388 -24.68 -12.57 -29.88
C ALA A 388 -24.59 -13.02 -31.34
N ALA A 389 -25.73 -13.01 -32.04
CA ALA A 389 -25.82 -13.49 -33.44
C ALA A 389 -25.00 -12.57 -34.37
N THR A 390 -24.33 -13.17 -35.35
CA THR A 390 -23.49 -12.44 -36.34
C THR A 390 -24.30 -11.39 -37.08
N GLU A 391 -25.54 -11.74 -37.44
CA GLU A 391 -26.46 -10.85 -38.18
C GLU A 391 -26.77 -9.53 -37.46
N LYS A 392 -26.68 -9.53 -36.12
CA LYS A 392 -26.86 -8.30 -35.35
C LYS A 392 -25.75 -7.26 -35.64
N PHE A 393 -24.57 -7.72 -35.99
CA PHE A 393 -23.44 -6.86 -36.35
C PHE A 393 -23.39 -6.59 -37.85
N THR A 394 -23.44 -7.64 -38.68
CA THR A 394 -23.26 -7.53 -40.14
C THR A 394 -24.47 -6.98 -40.86
N LYS A 395 -25.68 -7.46 -40.48
CA LYS A 395 -26.93 -7.07 -41.20
C LYS A 395 -27.73 -5.97 -40.51
N TYR A 396 -27.37 -5.58 -39.28
CA TYR A 396 -28.11 -4.55 -38.57
C TYR A 396 -27.24 -3.34 -38.19
N LEU A 397 -26.08 -3.55 -37.55
CA LEU A 397 -25.27 -2.42 -37.10
C LEU A 397 -24.42 -1.79 -38.22
N PHE A 398 -23.70 -2.58 -39.02
CA PHE A 398 -22.67 -2.07 -39.90
C PHE A 398 -22.95 -2.16 -41.41
N ASP A 399 -23.79 -3.09 -41.85
CA ASP A 399 -24.07 -3.29 -43.27
C ASP A 399 -25.57 -3.61 -43.54
N GLY A 400 -26.44 -3.06 -42.72
CA GLY A 400 -27.89 -3.22 -42.87
C GLY A 400 -28.56 -2.07 -43.59
N THR A 401 -29.81 -2.26 -43.90
CA THR A 401 -30.66 -1.21 -44.51
C THR A 401 -31.53 -0.47 -43.49
N HIS A 402 -31.54 -0.92 -42.23
CA HIS A 402 -32.38 -0.33 -41.18
C HIS A 402 -31.74 0.95 -40.64
N PRO A 403 -32.42 2.12 -40.74
CA PRO A 403 -31.83 3.41 -40.38
C PRO A 403 -31.32 3.45 -38.93
N ASP A 404 -32.08 2.95 -37.96
CA ASP A 404 -31.67 2.88 -36.54
C ASP A 404 -30.43 2.01 -36.30
N GLY A 405 -30.30 0.94 -37.09
CA GLY A 405 -29.13 0.06 -37.03
C GLY A 405 -27.89 0.76 -37.49
N LEU A 406 -27.96 1.42 -38.65
CA LEU A 406 -26.85 2.19 -39.23
C LEU A 406 -26.42 3.35 -38.32
N ALA A 407 -27.36 4.08 -37.74
CA ALA A 407 -27.06 5.16 -36.79
C ALA A 407 -26.28 4.63 -35.55
N LYS A 408 -26.68 3.48 -34.99
CA LYS A 408 -25.97 2.81 -33.88
C LYS A 408 -24.57 2.35 -34.32
N GLY A 409 -24.46 1.77 -35.53
CA GLY A 409 -23.19 1.34 -36.11
C GLY A 409 -22.22 2.51 -36.31
N ALA A 410 -22.71 3.63 -36.85
CA ALA A 410 -21.93 4.86 -37.02
C ALA A 410 -21.39 5.39 -35.67
N ALA A 411 -22.20 5.32 -34.59
CA ALA A 411 -21.77 5.67 -33.25
C ALA A 411 -20.63 4.74 -32.74
N PHE A 412 -20.72 3.44 -32.96
CA PHE A 412 -19.64 2.50 -32.63
C PHE A 412 -18.38 2.77 -33.45
N SER A 413 -18.52 3.10 -34.73
CA SER A 413 -17.38 3.41 -35.60
C SER A 413 -16.65 4.68 -35.16
N SER A 414 -17.40 5.75 -34.94
CA SER A 414 -16.82 7.05 -34.56
C SER A 414 -16.20 7.03 -33.17
N ARG A 415 -16.88 6.44 -32.19
CA ARG A 415 -16.43 6.49 -30.80
C ARG A 415 -15.43 5.40 -30.43
N LEU A 416 -15.66 4.16 -30.87
CA LEU A 416 -14.88 2.98 -30.45
C LEU A 416 -14.00 2.40 -31.56
N GLY A 417 -14.14 2.83 -32.83
CA GLY A 417 -13.34 2.38 -33.96
C GLY A 417 -13.73 0.98 -34.46
N TYR A 418 -14.99 0.56 -34.25
CA TYR A 418 -15.51 -0.69 -34.79
C TYR A 418 -16.32 -0.47 -36.07
N SER A 419 -16.10 -1.31 -37.07
CA SER A 419 -16.75 -1.27 -38.38
C SER A 419 -17.13 -2.68 -38.84
N ILE A 420 -17.62 -2.79 -40.06
CA ILE A 420 -17.89 -4.09 -40.71
C ILE A 420 -16.62 -4.96 -40.79
N ASP A 421 -15.44 -4.36 -40.95
CA ASP A 421 -14.17 -5.10 -41.09
C ASP A 421 -13.65 -5.68 -39.78
N ASN A 422 -14.21 -5.31 -38.63
CA ASN A 422 -13.69 -5.71 -37.32
C ASN A 422 -14.77 -5.89 -36.24
N TRP A 423 -16.00 -6.12 -36.66
CA TRP A 423 -17.17 -6.30 -35.78
C TRP A 423 -17.01 -7.46 -34.78
N GLU A 424 -16.24 -8.49 -35.11
CA GLU A 424 -15.96 -9.62 -34.19
C GLU A 424 -15.28 -9.12 -32.90
N GLY A 425 -14.49 -8.07 -33.03
CA GLY A 425 -13.87 -7.41 -31.87
C GLY A 425 -14.92 -6.85 -30.93
N LEU A 426 -15.91 -6.12 -31.46
CA LEU A 426 -17.02 -5.57 -30.66
C LEU A 426 -17.85 -6.68 -30.02
N ARG A 427 -18.21 -7.73 -30.80
CA ARG A 427 -18.91 -8.90 -30.30
C ARG A 427 -18.18 -9.54 -29.12
N ARG A 428 -16.89 -9.77 -29.28
CA ARG A 428 -16.03 -10.36 -28.23
C ARG A 428 -15.98 -9.48 -26.97
N GLU A 429 -15.87 -8.17 -27.11
CA GLU A 429 -15.87 -7.25 -25.98
C GLU A 429 -17.20 -7.21 -25.23
N ILE A 430 -18.34 -7.26 -25.94
CA ILE A 430 -19.69 -7.33 -25.35
C ILE A 430 -19.84 -8.63 -24.56
N LEU A 431 -19.54 -9.78 -25.18
CA LEU A 431 -19.71 -11.10 -24.55
C LEU A 431 -18.78 -11.28 -23.34
N LYS A 432 -17.51 -10.85 -23.46
CA LYS A 432 -16.54 -10.87 -22.35
C LYS A 432 -17.03 -10.07 -21.14
N ARG A 433 -17.76 -8.99 -21.39
CA ARG A 433 -18.23 -8.08 -20.34
C ARG A 433 -19.60 -8.46 -19.76
N ALA A 434 -20.38 -9.28 -20.43
CA ALA A 434 -21.71 -9.70 -19.97
C ALA A 434 -21.70 -10.25 -18.51
N PRO A 435 -20.76 -11.10 -18.08
CA PRO A 435 -20.73 -11.61 -16.71
C PRO A 435 -20.15 -10.63 -15.68
N LEU A 436 -19.61 -9.47 -16.11
CA LEU A 436 -18.88 -8.55 -15.25
C LEU A 436 -19.67 -7.32 -14.77
N TYR A 437 -20.90 -7.14 -15.28
CA TYR A 437 -21.71 -5.96 -14.97
C TYR A 437 -23.10 -6.33 -14.50
N PRO A 438 -23.73 -5.50 -13.66
CA PRO A 438 -25.10 -5.70 -13.23
C PRO A 438 -26.07 -5.55 -14.42
N ALA A 439 -27.09 -6.37 -14.46
CA ALA A 439 -28.20 -6.30 -15.38
C ALA A 439 -29.50 -5.95 -14.64
N THR A 440 -30.40 -5.26 -15.31
CA THR A 440 -31.71 -4.88 -14.77
C THR A 440 -32.77 -5.57 -15.58
N LEU A 441 -33.63 -6.34 -14.93
CA LEU A 441 -34.83 -6.91 -15.53
C LEU A 441 -35.75 -5.77 -15.95
N LYS A 442 -36.24 -5.79 -17.18
CA LYS A 442 -37.17 -4.80 -17.74
C LYS A 442 -38.60 -5.33 -17.71
N ASP A 443 -38.86 -6.38 -18.44
CA ASP A 443 -40.15 -7.00 -18.60
C ASP A 443 -40.00 -8.42 -19.19
N ASN A 444 -41.12 -9.13 -19.31
CA ASN A 444 -41.22 -10.35 -20.07
C ASN A 444 -42.08 -10.11 -21.33
N ASN A 445 -41.56 -10.43 -22.50
CA ASN A 445 -42.24 -10.17 -23.77
C ASN A 445 -42.97 -11.40 -24.35
N GLY A 446 -43.19 -12.45 -23.54
CA GLY A 446 -43.78 -13.69 -23.98
C GLY A 446 -42.78 -14.69 -24.57
N TYR A 447 -41.59 -14.22 -25.01
CA TYR A 447 -40.50 -15.09 -25.50
C TYR A 447 -39.39 -15.28 -24.42
N GLY A 448 -39.48 -14.56 -23.34
CA GLY A 448 -38.53 -14.61 -22.23
C GLY A 448 -38.37 -13.27 -21.53
N ASP A 449 -37.52 -13.28 -20.50
CA ASP A 449 -37.22 -12.09 -19.70
C ASP A 449 -36.23 -11.18 -20.41
N ARG A 450 -36.57 -9.90 -20.53
CA ARG A 450 -35.67 -8.88 -21.11
C ARG A 450 -34.85 -8.19 -20.06
N TYR A 451 -33.55 -8.18 -20.24
CA TYR A 451 -32.61 -7.46 -19.37
C TYR A 451 -31.95 -6.31 -20.11
N SER A 452 -31.63 -5.24 -19.38
CA SER A 452 -30.80 -4.15 -19.85
C SER A 452 -29.52 -4.09 -19.01
N GLN A 453 -28.38 -4.00 -19.68
CA GLN A 453 -27.08 -3.95 -19.04
C GLN A 453 -26.29 -2.76 -19.58
N LYS A 454 -25.72 -1.94 -18.67
CA LYS A 454 -24.87 -0.79 -19.02
C LYS A 454 -23.41 -1.20 -18.78
N ILE A 455 -22.63 -1.37 -19.84
CA ILE A 455 -21.21 -1.76 -19.79
C ILE A 455 -20.32 -0.61 -20.26
N VAL A 456 -19.05 -0.62 -19.89
CA VAL A 456 -18.04 0.27 -20.45
C VAL A 456 -17.17 -0.52 -21.42
N ILE A 457 -17.00 -0.03 -22.65
CA ILE A 457 -16.10 -0.61 -23.64
C ILE A 457 -15.03 0.42 -23.96
N TYR A 458 -13.75 0.01 -23.88
CA TYR A 458 -12.61 0.79 -24.31
C TYR A 458 -12.33 0.48 -25.79
N GLY A 459 -12.48 1.49 -26.63
CA GLY A 459 -12.29 1.36 -28.06
C GLY A 459 -10.85 1.04 -28.47
N LYS A 460 -10.63 0.71 -29.73
CA LYS A 460 -9.32 0.36 -30.30
C LYS A 460 -8.24 1.44 -30.08
N LYS A 461 -8.64 2.71 -30.01
CA LYS A 461 -7.76 3.85 -29.69
C LYS A 461 -7.77 4.20 -28.20
N GLY A 462 -8.36 3.38 -27.35
CA GLY A 462 -8.46 3.61 -25.91
C GLY A 462 -9.55 4.60 -25.49
N THR A 463 -10.34 5.12 -26.43
CA THR A 463 -11.49 6.00 -26.15
C THR A 463 -12.63 5.15 -25.55
N PRO A 464 -13.13 5.46 -24.36
CA PRO A 464 -14.19 4.69 -23.74
C PRO A 464 -15.58 5.12 -24.19
N ALA A 465 -16.54 4.21 -24.09
CA ALA A 465 -17.96 4.52 -24.27
C ALA A 465 -18.84 3.74 -23.30
N ASN A 466 -19.95 4.35 -22.92
CA ASN A 466 -21.05 3.72 -22.21
C ASN A 466 -21.94 3.00 -23.23
N VAL A 467 -21.97 1.66 -23.19
CA VAL A 467 -22.74 0.83 -24.10
C VAL A 467 -23.89 0.19 -23.34
N VAL A 468 -25.10 0.37 -23.83
CA VAL A 468 -26.29 -0.31 -23.35
C VAL A 468 -26.51 -1.56 -24.20
N VAL A 469 -26.58 -2.71 -23.53
CA VAL A 469 -26.84 -4.00 -24.17
C VAL A 469 -28.17 -4.55 -23.68
N GLY A 470 -29.05 -4.87 -24.60
CA GLY A 470 -30.29 -5.59 -24.34
C GLY A 470 -30.06 -7.09 -24.46
N TRP A 471 -30.57 -7.85 -23.51
CA TRP A 471 -30.50 -9.31 -23.47
C TRP A 471 -31.89 -9.93 -23.40
N LEU A 472 -32.08 -11.10 -24.00
CA LEU A 472 -33.26 -11.94 -23.86
C LEU A 472 -32.84 -13.27 -23.20
N HIS A 473 -33.34 -13.51 -22.00
CA HIS A 473 -33.22 -14.78 -21.30
C HIS A 473 -34.47 -15.61 -21.57
N LYS A 474 -34.32 -16.69 -22.28
CA LYS A 474 -35.43 -17.53 -22.71
C LYS A 474 -35.78 -18.60 -21.67
N PRO A 475 -36.96 -19.21 -21.75
CA PRO A 475 -37.39 -20.30 -20.85
C PRO A 475 -36.45 -21.52 -20.83
N ASP A 476 -35.72 -21.77 -21.93
CA ASP A 476 -34.71 -22.84 -22.07
C ASP A 476 -33.37 -22.49 -21.35
N GLY A 477 -33.31 -21.36 -20.68
CA GLY A 477 -32.13 -20.88 -19.99
C GLY A 477 -31.09 -20.22 -20.90
N SER A 478 -31.31 -20.17 -22.21
CA SER A 478 -30.39 -19.51 -23.14
C SER A 478 -30.49 -17.98 -23.04
N VAL A 479 -29.36 -17.31 -23.20
CA VAL A 479 -29.26 -15.83 -23.18
C VAL A 479 -28.71 -15.34 -24.50
N SER A 480 -29.43 -14.41 -25.14
CA SER A 480 -29.05 -13.86 -26.43
C SER A 480 -29.13 -12.32 -26.44
N MET A 481 -28.16 -11.67 -27.11
CA MET A 481 -28.17 -10.23 -27.31
C MET A 481 -29.32 -9.85 -28.25
N SER A 482 -30.18 -8.93 -27.79
CA SER A 482 -31.27 -8.36 -28.59
C SER A 482 -30.83 -7.05 -29.28
N SER A 483 -30.10 -6.20 -28.59
CA SER A 483 -29.61 -4.91 -29.12
C SER A 483 -28.34 -4.45 -28.42
N ALA A 484 -27.59 -3.56 -29.08
CA ALA A 484 -26.49 -2.83 -28.45
C ALA A 484 -26.41 -1.43 -29.06
N TYR A 485 -26.14 -0.41 -28.24
CA TYR A 485 -25.97 0.98 -28.67
C TYR A 485 -25.19 1.79 -27.66
N ILE A 486 -24.52 2.85 -28.12
CA ILE A 486 -23.84 3.82 -27.27
C ILE A 486 -24.88 4.81 -26.72
N LYS A 487 -24.83 5.07 -25.42
CA LYS A 487 -25.66 6.08 -24.75
C LYS A 487 -24.75 6.97 -23.90
N GLU A 488 -25.01 8.25 -23.88
CA GLU A 488 -24.33 9.18 -22.96
C GLU A 488 -24.51 8.74 -21.51
N VAL A 489 -23.56 9.09 -20.67
CA VAL A 489 -23.62 8.81 -19.23
C VAL A 489 -24.53 9.86 -18.61
N GLU A 490 -25.65 9.42 -18.05
CA GLU A 490 -26.56 10.23 -17.26
C GLU A 490 -25.99 10.50 -15.87
#